data_ac793f098107993956029d4fbd979120
#
_entry.id   ac793f098107993956029d4fbd979120
#
_cell.length_a   1.000
_cell.length_b   1.000
_cell.length_c   1.000
_cell.angle_alpha   90.00
_cell.angle_beta   90.00
_cell.angle_gamma   90.00
#
_symmetry.space_group_name_H-M   'P 1'
#
loop_
_entity.id
_entity.type
_entity.pdbx_description
1 polymer ?
#
loop_
_entity_poly.entity_id
_entity_poly.type
_entity_poly.pdbx_seq_one_letter_code
_entity_poly.pdbx_strand_id
1 'polypeptide(L)'
;DINLRGLSECDGLKVAYNLLETNSTIKIIILTGYDLPVYKHEAKKIGIYGFLNKNISPDSLIDSLLKVYQGGTCFPSENTEVIIEDLTTMEKRILQLICSGKKRKIIADELYISERTLSNHLQHIYDKLDVSSSVEAITKAIKMGYISPVY
;
A
#
# COMPACT_ATOMS: atom_id res chain seq x y z
N ASP A 1 -5.24 11.83 -6.36
CA ASP A 1 -5.21 11.35 -4.98
C ASP A 1 -5.36 9.83 -4.93
N ILE A 2 -4.83 9.19 -3.91
CA ILE A 2 -5.00 7.76 -3.68
C ILE A 2 -6.37 7.48 -3.06
N ASN A 3 -6.76 8.29 -2.09
CA ASN A 3 -8.05 8.13 -1.41
C ASN A 3 -9.12 9.00 -2.06
N LEU A 4 -9.95 8.41 -2.89
CA LEU A 4 -11.08 9.05 -3.55
C LEU A 4 -12.34 8.74 -2.75
N ARG A 5 -12.65 9.57 -1.76
CA ARG A 5 -13.75 9.46 -0.77
C ARG A 5 -14.92 8.56 -1.19
N GLY A 6 -15.12 7.46 -0.47
CA GLY A 6 -16.32 6.60 -0.55
C GLY A 6 -16.17 5.29 -1.30
N LEU A 7 -15.04 5.03 -1.92
CA LEU A 7 -14.69 3.78 -2.57
C LEU A 7 -13.52 3.15 -1.78
N SER A 8 -13.10 1.93 -2.05
CA SER A 8 -12.10 1.19 -1.25
C SER A 8 -10.73 1.89 -1.15
N GLU A 9 -9.94 1.53 -0.15
CA GLU A 9 -8.53 1.92 -0.03
C GLU A 9 -7.77 1.59 -1.31
N CYS A 10 -7.01 2.52 -1.88
CA CYS A 10 -6.27 2.40 -3.14
C CYS A 10 -7.04 2.67 -4.44
N ASP A 11 -8.19 3.32 -4.42
CA ASP A 11 -8.96 3.60 -5.63
C ASP A 11 -8.19 4.43 -6.66
N GLY A 12 -7.40 5.42 -6.21
CA GLY A 12 -6.58 6.24 -7.10
C GLY A 12 -5.51 5.45 -7.85
N LEU A 13 -4.91 4.43 -7.23
CA LEU A 13 -3.97 3.52 -7.90
C LEU A 13 -4.67 2.64 -8.92
N LYS A 14 -5.87 2.15 -8.59
CA LYS A 14 -6.68 1.35 -9.51
C LYS A 14 -7.13 2.17 -10.73
N VAL A 15 -7.54 3.41 -10.51
CA VAL A 15 -7.85 4.34 -11.61
C VAL A 15 -6.63 4.56 -12.49
N ALA A 16 -5.46 4.80 -11.90
CA ALA A 16 -4.22 4.98 -12.64
C ALA A 16 -3.84 3.73 -13.45
N TYR A 17 -3.97 2.54 -12.87
CA TYR A 17 -3.76 1.28 -13.55
C TYR A 17 -4.67 1.13 -14.78
N ASN A 18 -5.99 1.34 -14.61
CA ASN A 18 -6.96 1.25 -15.70
C ASN A 18 -6.67 2.26 -16.83
N LEU A 19 -6.21 3.46 -16.48
CA LEU A 19 -5.82 4.47 -17.47
C LEU A 19 -4.59 4.02 -18.28
N LEU A 20 -3.58 3.43 -17.63
CA LEU A 20 -2.39 2.90 -18.28
C LEU A 20 -2.69 1.70 -19.18
N GLU A 21 -3.62 0.82 -18.77
CA GLU A 21 -4.12 -0.28 -19.60
C GLU A 21 -4.82 0.23 -20.88
N THR A 22 -5.57 1.35 -20.75
CA THR A 22 -6.27 1.94 -21.91
C THR A 22 -5.33 2.73 -22.83
N ASN A 23 -4.34 3.40 -22.26
CA ASN A 23 -3.36 4.20 -23.00
C ASN A 23 -2.01 4.21 -22.29
N SER A 24 -1.09 3.36 -22.70
CA SER A 24 0.25 3.20 -22.11
C SER A 24 1.17 4.41 -22.30
N THR A 25 0.80 5.39 -23.09
CA THR A 25 1.62 6.61 -23.31
C THR A 25 1.35 7.71 -22.29
N ILE A 26 0.30 7.59 -21.50
CA ILE A 26 -0.05 8.57 -20.45
C ILE A 26 1.02 8.53 -19.36
N LYS A 27 1.51 9.70 -18.99
CA LYS A 27 2.41 9.88 -17.84
C LYS A 27 1.60 10.32 -16.62
N ILE A 28 1.52 9.47 -15.62
CA ILE A 28 0.72 9.70 -14.41
C ILE A 28 1.62 10.09 -13.25
N ILE A 29 1.24 11.14 -12.52
CA ILE A 29 1.80 11.51 -11.22
C ILE A 29 0.68 11.42 -10.18
N ILE A 30 0.94 10.71 -9.10
CA ILE A 30 0.05 10.70 -7.93
C ILE A 30 0.46 11.84 -7.00
N LEU A 31 -0.52 12.65 -6.61
CA LEU A 31 -0.39 13.69 -5.61
C LEU A 31 -1.29 13.34 -4.42
N THR A 32 -0.72 13.00 -3.26
CA THR A 32 -1.48 12.47 -2.12
C THR A 32 -0.98 13.00 -0.78
N GLY A 33 -1.86 13.05 0.21
CA GLY A 33 -1.50 13.26 1.62
C GLY A 33 -0.98 11.98 2.31
N TYR A 34 -1.16 10.82 1.68
CA TYR A 34 -0.81 9.51 2.22
C TYR A 34 0.55 9.04 1.68
N ASP A 35 1.62 9.43 2.37
CA ASP A 35 3.00 9.10 1.99
C ASP A 35 3.43 7.75 2.61
N LEU A 36 2.75 6.67 2.24
CA LEU A 36 3.01 5.35 2.78
C LEU A 36 3.86 4.50 1.82
N PRO A 37 4.82 3.72 2.35
CA PRO A 37 5.76 2.93 1.54
C PRO A 37 5.08 1.99 0.56
N VAL A 38 4.04 1.28 0.97
CA VAL A 38 3.30 0.35 0.12
C VAL A 38 2.67 1.05 -1.09
N TYR A 39 2.11 2.24 -0.92
CA TYR A 39 1.51 2.98 -2.04
C TYR A 39 2.56 3.43 -3.06
N LYS A 40 3.75 3.83 -2.60
CA LYS A 40 4.87 4.15 -3.49
C LYS A 40 5.36 2.93 -4.27
N HIS A 41 5.48 1.79 -3.57
CA HIS A 41 5.89 0.52 -4.19
C HIS A 41 4.89 0.08 -5.26
N GLU A 42 3.59 0.07 -4.95
CA GLU A 42 2.54 -0.26 -5.91
C GLU A 42 2.52 0.73 -7.09
N ALA A 43 2.68 2.03 -6.84
CA ALA A 43 2.76 3.04 -7.88
C ALA A 43 3.92 2.77 -8.87
N LYS A 44 5.11 2.44 -8.35
CA LYS A 44 6.27 2.05 -9.18
C LYS A 44 5.97 0.79 -9.99
N LYS A 45 5.37 -0.23 -9.35
CA LYS A 45 5.06 -1.53 -9.96
C LYS A 45 4.08 -1.44 -11.14
N ILE A 46 3.08 -0.56 -11.06
CA ILE A 46 2.12 -0.34 -12.14
C ILE A 46 2.58 0.67 -13.19
N GLY A 47 3.81 1.21 -13.07
CA GLY A 47 4.40 2.07 -14.09
C GLY A 47 4.02 3.55 -14.00
N ILE A 48 3.63 4.03 -12.82
CA ILE A 48 3.39 5.46 -12.57
C ILE A 48 4.72 6.23 -12.62
N TYR A 49 4.72 7.42 -13.22
CA TYR A 49 5.90 8.25 -13.39
C TYR A 49 6.29 9.06 -12.15
N GLY A 50 5.34 9.32 -11.24
CA GLY A 50 5.65 10.09 -10.04
C GLY A 50 4.68 9.88 -8.89
N PHE A 51 5.23 10.06 -7.68
CA PHE A 51 4.49 9.98 -6.43
C PHE A 51 4.92 11.14 -5.53
N LEU A 52 4.05 12.11 -5.30
CA LEU A 52 4.36 13.35 -4.62
C LEU A 52 3.43 13.57 -3.43
N ASN A 53 3.95 14.18 -2.38
CA ASN A 53 3.13 14.62 -1.26
C ASN A 53 2.37 15.90 -1.61
N LYS A 54 1.10 16.04 -1.17
CA LYS A 54 0.27 17.25 -1.38
C LYS A 54 0.87 18.52 -0.75
N ASN A 55 1.77 18.37 0.21
CA ASN A 55 2.47 19.49 0.85
C ASN A 55 3.72 19.95 0.08
N ILE A 56 3.95 19.43 -1.13
CA ILE A 56 5.06 19.86 -1.99
C ILE A 56 4.92 21.35 -2.33
N SER A 57 6.05 22.08 -2.40
CA SER A 57 6.04 23.48 -2.82
C SER A 57 5.62 23.60 -4.31
N PRO A 58 5.02 24.74 -4.71
CA PRO A 58 4.66 24.96 -6.11
C PRO A 58 5.84 24.82 -7.07
N ASP A 59 7.00 25.36 -6.70
CA ASP A 59 8.21 25.29 -7.54
C ASP A 59 8.69 23.84 -7.72
N SER A 60 8.77 23.06 -6.63
CA SER A 60 9.13 21.65 -6.70
C SER A 60 8.09 20.80 -7.47
N LEU A 61 6.82 21.17 -7.44
CA LEU A 61 5.79 20.52 -8.24
C LEU A 61 6.02 20.78 -9.73
N ILE A 62 6.31 22.03 -10.11
CA ILE A 62 6.62 22.39 -11.50
C ILE A 62 7.85 21.64 -11.99
N ASP A 63 8.93 21.59 -11.21
CA ASP A 63 10.15 20.85 -11.54
C ASP A 63 9.86 19.35 -11.75
N SER A 64 9.04 18.77 -10.89
CA SER A 64 8.60 17.36 -11.00
C SER A 64 7.81 17.12 -12.28
N LEU A 65 6.89 18.02 -12.63
CA LEU A 65 6.09 17.95 -13.85
C LEU A 65 6.99 18.03 -15.10
N LEU A 66 7.93 18.96 -15.13
CA LEU A 66 8.90 19.12 -16.22
C LEU A 66 9.77 17.87 -16.38
N LYS A 67 10.27 17.33 -15.27
CA LYS A 67 11.07 16.10 -15.26
C LYS A 67 10.29 14.92 -15.87
N VAL A 68 9.03 14.73 -15.48
CA VAL A 68 8.18 13.67 -16.01
C VAL A 68 7.82 13.94 -17.48
N TYR A 69 7.58 15.18 -17.87
CA TYR A 69 7.35 15.54 -19.26
C TYR A 69 8.54 15.13 -20.14
N GLN A 70 9.77 15.31 -19.67
CA GLN A 70 11.01 14.91 -20.34
C GLN A 70 11.29 13.39 -20.30
N GLY A 71 10.41 12.58 -19.68
CA GLY A 71 10.53 11.12 -19.60
C GLY A 71 11.22 10.61 -18.33
N GLY A 72 11.58 11.47 -17.40
CA GLY A 72 12.09 11.08 -16.08
C GLY A 72 10.98 10.65 -15.12
N THR A 73 11.37 10.20 -13.94
CA THR A 73 10.45 9.83 -12.86
C THR A 73 10.68 10.72 -11.64
N CYS A 74 9.63 10.92 -10.83
CA CYS A 74 9.70 11.71 -9.60
C CYS A 74 9.08 10.94 -8.44
N PHE A 75 9.91 10.18 -7.74
CA PHE A 75 9.58 9.54 -6.47
C PHE A 75 10.44 10.16 -5.37
N PRO A 76 9.89 10.31 -4.14
CA PRO A 76 10.71 10.73 -2.99
C PRO A 76 11.88 9.78 -2.79
N SER A 77 13.05 10.33 -2.45
CA SER A 77 14.22 9.53 -2.09
C SER A 77 13.90 8.71 -0.85
N GLU A 78 13.94 7.41 -0.97
CA GLU A 78 13.83 6.52 0.19
C GLU A 78 15.19 6.53 0.90
N ASN A 79 15.26 7.19 2.06
CA ASN A 79 16.47 7.19 2.89
C ASN A 79 16.79 5.82 3.51
N THR A 80 15.94 4.83 3.28
CA THR A 80 16.12 3.43 3.65
C THR A 80 15.36 2.60 2.62
N GLU A 81 16.02 1.69 1.93
CA GLU A 81 15.37 0.64 1.13
C GLU A 81 14.57 -0.23 2.10
N VAL A 82 13.33 0.14 2.36
CA VAL A 82 12.40 -0.75 3.04
C VAL A 82 12.09 -1.86 2.05
N ILE A 83 12.62 -3.04 2.28
CA ILE A 83 12.24 -4.24 1.53
C ILE A 83 10.74 -4.43 1.78
N ILE A 84 9.93 -4.18 0.75
CA ILE A 84 8.50 -4.36 0.80
C ILE A 84 8.20 -5.71 0.17
N GLU A 85 7.90 -6.69 1.00
CA GLU A 85 7.36 -7.97 0.52
C GLU A 85 5.85 -7.84 0.31
N ASP A 86 5.39 -8.27 -0.86
CA ASP A 86 3.96 -8.23 -1.19
C ASP A 86 3.16 -9.17 -0.27
N LEU A 87 2.32 -8.58 0.57
CA LEU A 87 1.31 -9.35 1.30
C LEU A 87 0.16 -9.69 0.34
N THR A 88 -0.25 -10.95 0.35
CA THR A 88 -1.41 -11.42 -0.41
C THR A 88 -2.70 -10.77 0.10
N THR A 89 -3.75 -10.78 -0.72
CA THR A 89 -5.08 -10.28 -0.31
C THR A 89 -5.59 -10.97 0.95
N MET A 90 -5.34 -12.28 1.08
CA MET A 90 -5.72 -13.06 2.27
C MET A 90 -4.93 -12.63 3.51
N GLU A 91 -3.62 -12.40 3.40
CA GLU A 91 -2.78 -11.94 4.50
C GLU A 91 -3.18 -10.53 4.97
N LYS A 92 -3.45 -9.60 4.05
CA LYS A 92 -4.00 -8.28 4.37
C LYS A 92 -5.35 -8.39 5.09
N ARG A 93 -6.25 -9.27 4.61
CA ARG A 93 -7.55 -9.50 5.24
C ARG A 93 -7.43 -10.07 6.65
N ILE A 94 -6.53 -11.03 6.87
CA ILE A 94 -6.24 -11.59 8.21
C ILE A 94 -5.75 -10.50 9.15
N LEU A 95 -4.78 -9.69 8.74
CA LEU A 95 -4.27 -8.57 9.54
C LEU A 95 -5.36 -7.57 9.90
N GLN A 96 -6.24 -7.22 8.96
CA GLN A 96 -7.36 -6.31 9.22
C GLN A 96 -8.34 -6.88 10.25
N LEU A 97 -8.64 -8.17 10.19
CA LEU A 97 -9.52 -8.85 11.14
C LEU A 97 -8.90 -8.93 12.55
N ILE A 98 -7.59 -9.15 12.64
CA ILE A 98 -6.87 -9.13 13.93
C ILE A 98 -6.84 -7.70 14.47
N CYS A 99 -6.58 -6.70 13.63
CA CYS A 99 -6.59 -5.30 14.01
C CYS A 99 -7.95 -4.86 14.58
N SER A 100 -9.06 -5.44 14.10
CA SER A 100 -10.40 -5.21 14.65
C SER A 100 -10.68 -5.95 15.97
N GLY A 101 -9.67 -6.62 16.56
CA GLY A 101 -9.79 -7.30 17.85
C GLY A 101 -10.54 -8.63 17.81
N LYS A 102 -10.81 -9.20 16.65
CA LYS A 102 -11.50 -10.51 16.54
C LYS A 102 -10.61 -11.64 17.05
N LYS A 103 -11.22 -12.59 17.76
CA LYS A 103 -10.54 -13.82 18.22
C LYS A 103 -10.20 -14.73 17.06
N ARG A 104 -9.08 -15.46 17.13
CA ARG A 104 -8.60 -16.36 16.07
C ARG A 104 -9.65 -17.33 15.55
N LYS A 105 -10.43 -17.94 16.45
CA LYS A 105 -11.54 -18.85 16.09
C LYS A 105 -12.56 -18.16 15.19
N ILE A 106 -12.99 -16.94 15.56
CA ILE A 106 -13.96 -16.16 14.77
C ILE A 106 -13.38 -15.80 13.40
N ILE A 107 -12.08 -15.44 13.33
CA ILE A 107 -11.41 -15.16 12.07
C ILE A 107 -11.35 -16.40 11.17
N ALA A 108 -11.01 -17.55 11.73
CA ALA A 108 -10.97 -18.81 11.00
C ALA A 108 -12.35 -19.18 10.44
N ASP A 109 -13.39 -19.07 11.25
CA ASP A 109 -14.78 -19.32 10.84
C ASP A 109 -15.23 -18.34 9.73
N GLU A 110 -14.93 -17.03 9.88
CA GLU A 110 -15.28 -15.99 8.89
C GLU A 110 -14.58 -16.18 7.54
N LEU A 111 -13.35 -16.70 7.57
CA LEU A 111 -12.56 -16.99 6.37
C LEU A 111 -12.73 -18.40 5.83
N TYR A 112 -13.58 -19.22 6.46
CA TYR A 112 -13.82 -20.63 6.09
C TYR A 112 -12.54 -21.48 6.06
N ILE A 113 -11.62 -21.25 7.02
CA ILE A 113 -10.38 -22.00 7.18
C ILE A 113 -10.26 -22.58 8.59
N SER A 114 -9.36 -23.54 8.78
CA SER A 114 -9.05 -24.04 10.12
C SER A 114 -8.17 -23.04 10.90
N GLU A 115 -8.23 -23.11 12.24
CA GLU A 115 -7.32 -22.31 13.09
C GLU A 115 -5.84 -22.66 12.83
N ARG A 116 -5.55 -23.89 12.43
CA ARG A 116 -4.19 -24.32 12.02
C ARG A 116 -3.77 -23.60 10.73
N THR A 117 -4.67 -23.50 9.75
CA THR A 117 -4.40 -22.78 8.50
C THR A 117 -4.20 -21.29 8.77
N LEU A 118 -5.01 -20.71 9.66
CA LEU A 118 -4.83 -19.33 10.10
C LEU A 118 -3.44 -19.12 10.75
N SER A 119 -3.00 -20.05 11.60
CA SER A 119 -1.69 -19.98 12.24
C SER A 119 -0.55 -20.02 11.22
N ASN A 120 -0.67 -20.84 10.17
CA ASN A 120 0.31 -20.88 9.08
C ASN A 120 0.36 -19.54 8.33
N HIS A 121 -0.79 -18.94 8.01
CA HIS A 121 -0.83 -17.61 7.40
C HIS A 121 -0.17 -16.54 8.28
N LEU A 122 -0.43 -16.60 9.59
CA LEU A 122 0.20 -15.66 10.54
C LEU A 122 1.72 -15.82 10.56
N GLN A 123 2.23 -17.05 10.52
CA GLN A 123 3.67 -17.27 10.46
C GLN A 123 4.27 -16.66 9.18
N HIS A 124 3.66 -16.91 8.02
CA HIS A 124 4.11 -16.29 6.76
C HIS A 124 4.05 -14.75 6.80
N ILE A 125 3.02 -14.17 7.43
CA ILE A 125 2.94 -12.72 7.63
C ILE A 125 4.09 -12.23 8.51
N TYR A 126 4.41 -12.95 9.60
CA TYR A 126 5.50 -12.58 10.50
C TYR A 126 6.85 -12.65 9.80
N ASP A 127 7.08 -13.70 9.01
CA ASP A 127 8.30 -13.86 8.23
C ASP A 127 8.45 -12.73 7.20
N LYS A 128 7.39 -12.42 6.43
CA LYS A 128 7.38 -11.34 5.43
C LYS A 128 7.57 -9.95 6.05
N LEU A 129 6.99 -9.71 7.21
CA LEU A 129 7.09 -8.43 7.88
C LEU A 129 8.32 -8.35 8.80
N ASP A 130 9.09 -9.43 8.95
CA ASP A 130 10.23 -9.50 9.88
C ASP A 130 9.83 -9.04 11.29
N VAL A 131 8.85 -9.74 11.87
CA VAL A 131 8.28 -9.48 13.21
C VAL A 131 8.02 -10.79 13.93
N SER A 132 7.83 -10.73 15.26
CA SER A 132 7.67 -11.91 16.10
C SER A 132 6.29 -12.03 16.75
N SER A 133 5.44 -11.03 16.62
CA SER A 133 4.14 -11.01 17.29
C SER A 133 3.03 -10.35 16.45
N SER A 134 1.77 -10.68 16.77
CA SER A 134 0.61 -10.07 16.12
C SER A 134 0.56 -8.55 16.33
N VAL A 135 0.99 -8.06 17.48
CA VAL A 135 1.00 -6.61 17.79
C VAL A 135 2.02 -5.90 16.91
N GLU A 136 3.23 -6.45 16.80
CA GLU A 136 4.26 -5.91 15.92
C GLU A 136 3.81 -5.95 14.46
N ALA A 137 3.19 -7.07 14.02
CA ALA A 137 2.68 -7.22 12.66
C ALA A 137 1.63 -6.15 12.33
N ILE A 138 0.65 -5.91 13.21
CA ILE A 138 -0.37 -4.88 13.04
C ILE A 138 0.27 -3.49 12.98
N THR A 139 1.16 -3.18 13.93
CA THR A 139 1.83 -1.88 14.00
C THR A 139 2.63 -1.60 12.74
N LYS A 140 3.41 -2.58 12.27
CA LYS A 140 4.21 -2.47 11.05
C LYS A 140 3.32 -2.38 9.81
N ALA A 141 2.26 -3.19 9.73
CA ALA A 141 1.33 -3.18 8.62
C ALA A 141 0.59 -1.83 8.46
N ILE A 142 0.17 -1.21 9.56
CA ILE A 142 -0.43 0.14 9.55
C ILE A 142 0.62 1.17 9.11
N LYS A 143 1.82 1.13 9.70
CA LYS A 143 2.90 2.08 9.37
C LYS A 143 3.32 2.02 7.90
N MET A 144 3.30 0.84 7.31
CA MET A 144 3.63 0.64 5.89
C MET A 144 2.45 0.92 4.96
N GLY A 145 1.21 0.90 5.44
CA GLY A 145 0.00 1.14 4.67
C GLY A 145 -0.66 -0.11 4.09
N TYR A 146 -0.34 -1.30 4.61
CA TYR A 146 -1.03 -2.54 4.19
C TYR A 146 -2.46 -2.63 4.70
N ILE A 147 -2.73 -2.07 5.88
CA ILE A 147 -4.04 -2.02 6.53
C ILE A 147 -4.28 -0.65 7.17
N SER A 148 -5.55 -0.30 7.36
CA SER A 148 -5.94 0.90 8.10
C SER A 148 -6.24 0.59 9.56
N PRO A 149 -5.95 1.54 10.48
CA PRO A 149 -6.39 1.40 11.86
C PRO A 149 -7.92 1.36 11.93
N VAL A 150 -8.45 0.50 12.81
CA VAL A 150 -9.89 0.41 13.10
C VAL A 150 -10.15 1.26 14.33
N TYR A 151 -11.01 2.29 14.21
CA TYR A 151 -11.47 3.16 15.28
C TYR A 151 -12.90 2.81 15.66
#